data_a0a9b3705fb0306827762f461b8ccdb1
#
_entry.id   a0a9b3705fb0306827762f461b8ccdb1
#
_cell.length_a   1.000
_cell.length_b   1.000
_cell.length_c   1.000
_cell.angle_alpha   90.00
_cell.angle_beta   90.00
_cell.angle_gamma   90.00
#
_symmetry.space_group_name_H-M   'P 1'
#
loop_
_entity.id
_entity.type
_entity.pdbx_description
1 polymer ?
#
loop_
_entity_poly.entity_id
_entity_poly.type
_entity_poly.pdbx_seq_one_letter_code
_entity_poly.pdbx_strand_id
1 'polypeptide(L)'
;MILNDKQIKKLVEEKKMISPFVDKSVSQGISHGCQSFGYDICAGSEFKIFTNIKGNTVADPKNFSEDNFITVKDDESILIPPNSFALANSLEYFKMPRNVTGLVTLKSTYARVGLGHPPTVLESGWKGVLVLELVNHSSNAIRVYSNTGISQILFFQGENPEVSYADKNGK
;
A
#
# COMPACT_ATOMS: atom_id res chain seq x y z
N MET A 1 -15.71 -14.82 -2.81
CA MET A 1 -15.58 -14.60 -4.28
C MET A 1 -14.54 -13.49 -4.50
N ILE A 2 -13.61 -13.65 -5.45
CA ILE A 2 -12.71 -12.59 -5.87
C ILE A 2 -13.48 -11.61 -6.76
N LEU A 3 -13.32 -10.30 -6.54
CA LEU A 3 -14.01 -9.27 -7.31
C LEU A 3 -13.27 -8.96 -8.62
N ASN A 4 -14.01 -8.91 -9.72
CA ASN A 4 -13.54 -8.44 -11.00
C ASN A 4 -13.73 -6.92 -11.14
N ASP A 5 -13.25 -6.34 -12.25
CA ASP A 5 -13.29 -4.91 -12.55
C ASP A 5 -14.71 -4.31 -12.47
N LYS A 6 -15.72 -4.99 -13.01
CA LYS A 6 -17.13 -4.52 -12.98
C LYS A 6 -17.66 -4.41 -11.55
N GLN A 7 -17.34 -5.40 -10.71
CA GLN A 7 -17.76 -5.43 -9.31
C GLN A 7 -17.02 -4.37 -8.48
N ILE A 8 -15.73 -4.17 -8.75
CA ILE A 8 -14.93 -3.12 -8.10
C ILE A 8 -15.50 -1.74 -8.45
N LYS A 9 -15.72 -1.45 -9.74
CA LYS A 9 -16.32 -0.19 -10.20
C LYS A 9 -17.67 0.07 -9.55
N LYS A 10 -18.53 -0.93 -9.48
CA LYS A 10 -19.83 -0.84 -8.79
C LYS A 10 -19.69 -0.45 -7.32
N LEU A 11 -18.76 -1.07 -6.58
CA LEU A 11 -18.52 -0.74 -5.17
C LEU A 11 -17.90 0.66 -5.00
N VAL A 12 -17.11 1.12 -5.95
CA VAL A 12 -16.59 2.49 -5.96
C VAL A 12 -17.73 3.50 -6.17
N GLU A 13 -18.61 3.27 -7.12
CA GLU A 13 -19.78 4.14 -7.37
C GLU A 13 -20.72 4.20 -6.17
N GLU A 14 -21.13 3.03 -5.64
CA GLU A 14 -22.14 2.92 -4.60
C GLU A 14 -21.62 3.23 -3.18
N LYS A 15 -20.37 2.85 -2.88
CA LYS A 15 -19.81 2.87 -1.52
C LYS A 15 -18.61 3.78 -1.37
N LYS A 16 -18.08 4.34 -2.48
CA LYS A 16 -16.81 5.11 -2.48
C LYS A 16 -15.65 4.29 -1.92
N MET A 17 -15.57 3.01 -2.34
CA MET A 17 -14.62 2.05 -1.78
C MET A 17 -13.15 2.48 -1.97
N ILE A 18 -12.82 3.14 -3.09
CA ILE A 18 -11.49 3.64 -3.44
C ILE A 18 -11.62 5.11 -3.88
N SER A 19 -10.78 6.00 -3.37
CA SER A 19 -10.76 7.42 -3.75
C SER A 19 -9.34 8.02 -3.65
N PRO A 20 -8.79 8.69 -4.69
CA PRO A 20 -9.36 8.76 -6.03
C PRO A 20 -9.39 7.38 -6.71
N PHE A 21 -10.38 7.15 -7.55
CA PHE A 21 -10.45 5.94 -8.36
C PHE A 21 -9.93 6.23 -9.76
N VAL A 22 -9.04 5.37 -10.24
CA VAL A 22 -8.53 5.38 -11.60
C VAL A 22 -8.99 4.10 -12.30
N ASP A 23 -9.62 4.21 -13.47
CA ASP A 23 -10.09 3.03 -14.18
C ASP A 23 -8.88 2.17 -14.58
N LYS A 24 -8.02 2.65 -15.46
CA LYS A 24 -6.73 2.03 -15.78
C LYS A 24 -5.83 3.08 -16.40
N SER A 25 -4.60 3.15 -15.93
CA SER A 25 -3.62 4.10 -16.47
C SER A 25 -2.21 3.54 -16.43
N VAL A 26 -1.29 4.22 -17.12
CA VAL A 26 0.14 3.93 -17.11
C VAL A 26 0.87 5.24 -16.85
N SER A 27 1.70 5.27 -15.81
CA SER A 27 2.57 6.39 -15.49
C SER A 27 4.02 5.90 -15.49
N GLN A 28 4.89 6.57 -16.25
CA GLN A 28 6.31 6.21 -16.35
C GLN A 28 6.55 4.71 -16.71
N GLY A 29 5.69 4.14 -17.56
CA GLY A 29 5.77 2.73 -17.96
C GLY A 29 5.22 1.73 -16.93
N ILE A 30 4.69 2.19 -15.79
CA ILE A 30 4.12 1.36 -14.73
C ILE A 30 2.61 1.55 -14.68
N SER A 31 1.87 0.43 -14.77
CA SER A 31 0.40 0.46 -14.70
C SER A 31 -0.09 0.74 -13.27
N HIS A 32 -1.21 1.45 -13.17
CA HIS A 32 -1.95 1.66 -11.93
C HIS A 32 -3.47 1.72 -12.21
N GLY A 33 -4.27 1.67 -11.13
CA GLY A 33 -5.71 1.69 -11.22
C GLY A 33 -6.35 0.31 -11.35
N CYS A 34 -7.61 0.26 -11.81
CA CYS A 34 -8.41 -0.95 -11.85
C CYS A 34 -7.86 -1.97 -12.87
N GLN A 35 -7.73 -3.22 -12.44
CA GLN A 35 -7.29 -4.34 -13.26
C GLN A 35 -8.47 -5.32 -13.45
N SER A 36 -8.30 -6.34 -14.30
CA SER A 36 -9.32 -7.37 -14.54
C SER A 36 -9.82 -8.01 -13.24
N PHE A 37 -8.89 -8.25 -12.29
CA PHE A 37 -9.16 -8.62 -10.90
C PHE A 37 -8.24 -7.81 -10.01
N GLY A 38 -8.80 -6.99 -9.12
CA GLY A 38 -8.04 -6.16 -8.20
C GLY A 38 -7.76 -4.75 -8.71
N TYR A 39 -6.88 -4.07 -7.99
CA TYR A 39 -6.53 -2.67 -8.22
C TYR A 39 -5.04 -2.46 -7.93
N ASP A 40 -4.35 -1.76 -8.84
CA ASP A 40 -2.95 -1.40 -8.66
C ASP A 40 -2.85 -0.06 -7.91
N ILE A 41 -2.32 -0.12 -6.69
CA ILE A 41 -2.22 0.98 -5.73
C ILE A 41 -0.97 1.80 -6.03
N CYS A 42 -1.08 3.15 -5.99
CA CYS A 42 0.04 4.05 -6.13
C CYS A 42 0.69 4.37 -4.77
N ALA A 43 2.02 4.44 -4.73
CA ALA A 43 2.69 5.14 -3.65
C ALA A 43 2.47 6.65 -3.80
N GLY A 44 2.24 7.36 -2.70
CA GLY A 44 2.24 8.82 -2.68
C GLY A 44 3.65 9.39 -2.88
N SER A 45 3.83 10.68 -2.63
CA SER A 45 5.12 11.38 -2.80
C SER A 45 5.86 11.63 -1.48
N GLU A 46 5.32 11.17 -0.36
CA GLU A 46 5.98 11.26 0.94
C GLU A 46 6.41 9.87 1.42
N PHE A 47 7.71 9.75 1.75
CA PHE A 47 8.32 8.50 2.19
C PHE A 47 9.09 8.73 3.50
N LYS A 48 9.03 7.76 4.41
CA LYS A 48 9.89 7.68 5.59
C LYS A 48 10.94 6.61 5.34
N ILE A 49 12.17 7.00 5.06
CA ILE A 49 13.28 6.08 4.79
C ILE A 49 13.95 5.72 6.11
N PHE A 50 14.08 4.44 6.40
CA PHE A 50 14.76 3.96 7.59
C PHE A 50 16.26 4.31 7.52
N THR A 51 16.73 4.94 8.60
CA THR A 51 18.15 5.31 8.77
C THR A 51 18.50 5.15 10.24
N ASN A 52 19.60 4.51 10.55
CA ASN A 52 20.06 4.37 11.94
C ASN A 52 20.98 5.55 12.36
N ILE A 53 20.58 6.80 12.03
CA ILE A 53 21.44 8.00 12.25
C ILE A 53 21.63 8.28 13.74
N LYS A 54 20.63 8.05 14.57
CA LYS A 54 20.70 8.38 16.01
C LYS A 54 21.23 7.24 16.89
N GLY A 55 21.71 6.15 16.29
CA GLY A 55 22.32 5.05 17.03
C GLY A 55 21.36 4.25 17.92
N ASN A 56 20.06 4.31 17.66
CA ASN A 56 19.10 3.43 18.31
C ASN A 56 19.37 1.97 17.88
N THR A 57 19.74 1.14 18.82
CA THR A 57 20.15 -0.25 18.55
C THR A 57 19.00 -1.24 18.52
N VAL A 58 17.81 -0.82 18.97
CA VAL A 58 16.62 -1.70 19.06
C VAL A 58 15.45 -1.04 18.33
N ALA A 59 14.86 -1.77 17.37
CA ALA A 59 13.56 -1.44 16.81
C ALA A 59 12.47 -2.16 17.62
N ASP A 60 11.64 -1.42 18.34
CA ASP A 60 10.61 -1.96 19.21
C ASP A 60 9.21 -1.61 18.67
N PRO A 61 8.38 -2.59 18.27
CA PRO A 61 7.04 -2.33 17.77
C PRO A 61 6.08 -1.73 18.81
N LYS A 62 6.38 -1.87 20.11
CA LYS A 62 5.61 -1.24 21.19
C LYS A 62 6.07 0.17 21.50
N ASN A 63 7.26 0.54 21.06
CA ASN A 63 7.88 1.85 21.27
C ASN A 63 8.49 2.34 19.94
N PHE A 64 7.63 2.50 18.95
CA PHE A 64 8.04 2.95 17.61
C PHE A 64 8.64 4.36 17.69
N SER A 65 9.88 4.52 17.21
CA SER A 65 10.57 5.80 17.19
C SER A 65 10.66 6.35 15.77
N GLU A 66 10.10 7.53 15.55
CA GLU A 66 10.25 8.31 14.31
C GLU A 66 11.71 8.75 14.08
N ASP A 67 12.54 8.76 15.11
CA ASP A 67 13.96 9.13 15.06
C ASP A 67 14.81 8.20 14.18
N ASN A 68 14.30 7.02 13.88
CA ASN A 68 14.94 6.08 12.98
C ASN A 68 14.62 6.34 11.50
N PHE A 69 13.89 7.39 11.18
CA PHE A 69 13.45 7.69 9.83
C PHE A 69 13.84 9.10 9.40
N ILE A 70 14.13 9.24 8.11
CA ILE A 70 14.17 10.52 7.42
C ILE A 70 12.95 10.61 6.53
N THR A 71 12.17 11.67 6.69
CA THR A 71 11.04 11.97 5.78
C THR A 71 11.58 12.67 4.54
N VAL A 72 11.26 12.11 3.38
CA VAL A 72 11.58 12.65 2.06
C VAL A 72 10.29 12.87 1.30
N LYS A 73 10.15 14.07 0.69
CA LYS A 73 9.07 14.38 -0.25
C LYS A 73 9.68 14.60 -1.62
N ASP A 74 9.21 13.82 -2.59
CA ASP A 74 9.66 13.93 -3.96
C ASP A 74 8.54 13.44 -4.90
N ASP A 75 8.15 14.29 -5.85
CA ASP A 75 7.05 13.98 -6.77
C ASP A 75 7.47 13.08 -7.94
N GLU A 76 8.78 12.83 -8.12
CA GLU A 76 9.30 11.95 -9.16
C GLU A 76 9.66 10.57 -8.62
N SER A 77 10.62 10.49 -7.70
CA SER A 77 11.10 9.21 -7.18
C SER A 77 12.04 9.38 -5.99
N ILE A 78 12.14 8.33 -5.16
CA ILE A 78 13.13 8.22 -4.08
C ILE A 78 14.04 7.02 -4.32
N LEU A 79 15.17 6.99 -3.60
CA LEU A 79 16.06 5.83 -3.54
C LEU A 79 15.98 5.20 -2.15
N ILE A 80 15.65 3.91 -2.09
CA ILE A 80 15.75 3.12 -0.86
C ILE A 80 17.16 2.52 -0.81
N PRO A 81 17.96 2.82 0.22
CA PRO A 81 19.32 2.28 0.34
C PRO A 81 19.36 0.75 0.37
N PRO A 82 20.52 0.14 0.06
CA PRO A 82 20.69 -1.32 0.18
C PRO A 82 20.37 -1.83 1.58
N ASN A 83 19.71 -2.97 1.67
CA ASN A 83 19.36 -3.63 2.95
C ASN A 83 18.62 -2.72 3.94
N SER A 84 17.85 -1.76 3.43
CA SER A 84 17.03 -0.82 4.20
C SER A 84 15.56 -0.92 3.79
N PHE A 85 14.71 -0.14 4.41
CA PHE A 85 13.30 -0.08 4.07
C PHE A 85 12.77 1.35 4.13
N ALA A 86 11.62 1.56 3.51
CA ALA A 86 10.88 2.80 3.57
C ALA A 86 9.41 2.52 3.86
N LEU A 87 8.76 3.47 4.53
CA LEU A 87 7.31 3.52 4.66
C LEU A 87 6.78 4.57 3.69
N ALA A 88 5.72 4.22 2.96
CA ALA A 88 5.00 5.15 2.10
C ALA A 88 3.50 5.07 2.38
N ASN A 89 2.79 6.18 2.18
CA ASN A 89 1.34 6.13 2.16
C ASN A 89 0.84 5.83 0.75
N SER A 90 -0.25 5.07 0.63
CA SER A 90 -0.96 4.98 -0.64
C SER A 90 -1.51 6.35 -1.05
N LEU A 91 -1.55 6.61 -2.37
CA LEU A 91 -2.25 7.77 -2.90
C LEU A 91 -3.76 7.65 -2.67
N GLU A 92 -4.26 6.42 -2.76
CA GLU A 92 -5.67 6.10 -2.60
C GLU A 92 -6.06 5.99 -1.14
N TYR A 93 -7.23 6.54 -0.81
CA TYR A 93 -7.97 6.30 0.41
C TYR A 93 -8.97 5.17 0.18
N PHE A 94 -8.99 4.21 1.07
CA PHE A 94 -9.90 3.06 1.04
C PHE A 94 -11.01 3.18 2.07
N LYS A 95 -12.22 2.79 1.69
CA LYS A 95 -13.38 2.64 2.56
C LYS A 95 -13.99 1.26 2.33
N MET A 96 -13.48 0.28 3.07
CA MET A 96 -13.86 -1.11 2.88
C MET A 96 -15.31 -1.36 3.31
N PRO A 97 -16.15 -1.96 2.45
CA PRO A 97 -17.46 -2.45 2.86
C PRO A 97 -17.34 -3.55 3.92
N ARG A 98 -18.39 -3.76 4.74
CA ARG A 98 -18.37 -4.78 5.81
C ARG A 98 -18.18 -6.21 5.31
N ASN A 99 -18.59 -6.50 4.08
CA ASN A 99 -18.50 -7.82 3.47
C ASN A 99 -17.36 -7.97 2.46
N VAL A 100 -16.41 -7.03 2.45
CA VAL A 100 -15.25 -7.05 1.54
C VAL A 100 -13.98 -6.93 2.35
N THR A 101 -13.00 -7.80 2.06
CA THR A 101 -11.63 -7.71 2.53
C THR A 101 -10.68 -7.63 1.35
N GLY A 102 -9.47 -7.13 1.56
CA GLY A 102 -8.45 -7.03 0.53
C GLY A 102 -7.13 -7.66 0.96
N LEU A 103 -6.42 -8.26 0.01
CA LEU A 103 -5.04 -8.71 0.18
C LEU A 103 -4.12 -7.87 -0.70
N VAL A 104 -3.21 -7.14 -0.08
CA VAL A 104 -2.23 -6.28 -0.75
C VAL A 104 -0.93 -7.04 -0.92
N THR A 105 -0.37 -6.99 -2.12
CA THR A 105 0.92 -7.60 -2.47
C THR A 105 1.73 -6.64 -3.34
N LEU A 106 3.05 -6.85 -3.40
CA LEU A 106 3.93 -6.06 -4.27
C LEU A 106 3.66 -6.35 -5.75
N LYS A 107 3.76 -5.34 -6.61
CA LYS A 107 3.78 -5.56 -8.06
C LYS A 107 5.07 -6.25 -8.49
N SER A 108 4.94 -7.21 -9.42
CA SER A 108 6.08 -7.97 -9.96
C SER A 108 7.16 -7.10 -10.60
N THR A 109 6.81 -5.91 -11.11
CA THR A 109 7.73 -4.93 -11.66
C THR A 109 8.82 -4.54 -10.67
N TYR A 110 8.43 -4.29 -9.42
CA TYR A 110 9.36 -3.96 -8.34
C TYR A 110 10.01 -5.20 -7.71
N ALA A 111 9.29 -6.31 -7.62
CA ALA A 111 9.87 -7.55 -7.11
C ALA A 111 11.09 -8.02 -7.92
N ARG A 112 11.09 -7.80 -9.25
CA ARG A 112 12.20 -8.16 -10.14
C ARG A 112 13.49 -7.40 -9.89
N VAL A 113 13.44 -6.25 -9.23
CA VAL A 113 14.63 -5.47 -8.86
C VAL A 113 15.02 -5.65 -7.38
N GLY A 114 14.37 -6.59 -6.67
CA GLY A 114 14.70 -6.94 -5.29
C GLY A 114 13.94 -6.14 -4.22
N LEU A 115 12.90 -5.39 -4.60
CA LEU A 115 12.00 -4.78 -3.62
C LEU A 115 11.08 -5.86 -3.04
N GLY A 116 10.86 -5.83 -1.73
CA GLY A 116 9.89 -6.62 -1.00
C GLY A 116 8.78 -5.75 -0.42
N HIS A 117 7.63 -6.37 -0.17
CA HIS A 117 6.50 -5.78 0.56
C HIS A 117 5.78 -6.95 1.27
N PRO A 118 5.70 -6.95 2.61
CA PRO A 118 4.96 -7.99 3.31
C PRO A 118 3.48 -7.95 2.89
N PRO A 119 2.84 -9.09 2.63
CA PRO A 119 1.42 -9.12 2.35
C PRO A 119 0.63 -8.51 3.50
N THR A 120 -0.26 -7.58 3.19
CA THR A 120 -1.08 -6.87 4.18
C THR A 120 -2.56 -7.08 3.89
N VAL A 121 -3.35 -7.32 4.93
CA VAL A 121 -4.79 -7.51 4.82
C VAL A 121 -5.53 -6.21 5.13
N LEU A 122 -6.33 -5.73 4.18
CA LEU A 122 -7.34 -4.71 4.42
C LEU A 122 -8.57 -5.37 5.01
N GLU A 123 -8.80 -5.20 6.29
CA GLU A 123 -9.95 -5.78 6.98
C GLU A 123 -11.28 -5.13 6.51
N SER A 124 -12.34 -5.91 6.58
CA SER A 124 -13.70 -5.41 6.32
C SER A 124 -14.07 -4.26 7.25
N GLY A 125 -14.69 -3.21 6.72
CA GLY A 125 -15.07 -2.02 7.48
C GLY A 125 -13.91 -1.04 7.79
N TRP A 126 -12.66 -1.35 7.40
CA TRP A 126 -11.52 -0.45 7.58
C TRP A 126 -11.61 0.77 6.66
N LYS A 127 -11.07 1.92 7.13
CA LYS A 127 -11.01 3.16 6.38
C LYS A 127 -9.67 3.85 6.60
N GLY A 128 -9.04 4.32 5.54
CA GLY A 128 -7.78 5.08 5.63
C GLY A 128 -6.97 5.04 4.35
N VAL A 129 -5.79 5.62 4.40
CA VAL A 129 -4.69 5.40 3.47
C VAL A 129 -3.85 4.24 3.98
N LEU A 130 -3.34 3.41 3.07
CA LEU A 130 -2.47 2.30 3.45
C LEU A 130 -1.06 2.79 3.73
N VAL A 131 -0.45 2.25 4.76
CA VAL A 131 1.00 2.31 4.91
C VAL A 131 1.59 1.11 4.18
N LEU A 132 2.49 1.38 3.25
CA LEU A 132 3.21 0.41 2.42
C LEU A 132 4.62 0.25 2.98
N GLU A 133 4.98 -0.93 3.44
CA GLU A 133 6.31 -1.27 3.96
C GLU A 133 7.18 -1.78 2.81
N LEU A 134 8.07 -0.95 2.31
CA LEU A 134 8.89 -1.22 1.13
C LEU A 134 10.31 -1.61 1.56
N VAL A 135 10.66 -2.88 1.43
CA VAL A 135 11.95 -3.43 1.90
C VAL A 135 12.88 -3.67 0.72
N ASN A 136 14.07 -3.05 0.74
CA ASN A 136 15.12 -3.31 -0.23
C ASN A 136 15.98 -4.49 0.21
N HIS A 137 15.80 -5.66 -0.41
CA HIS A 137 16.58 -6.87 -0.16
C HIS A 137 17.84 -6.97 -1.01
N SER A 138 18.11 -5.98 -1.88
CA SER A 138 19.24 -6.01 -2.79
C SER A 138 20.48 -5.30 -2.22
N SER A 139 21.64 -5.55 -2.81
CA SER A 139 22.89 -4.82 -2.54
C SER A 139 22.99 -3.46 -3.23
N ASN A 140 22.01 -3.11 -4.07
CA ASN A 140 21.93 -1.82 -4.78
C ASN A 140 20.81 -0.95 -4.20
N ALA A 141 20.92 0.37 -4.35
CA ALA A 141 19.78 1.24 -4.09
C ALA A 141 18.66 0.96 -5.10
N ILE A 142 17.41 0.90 -4.63
CA ILE A 142 16.23 0.72 -5.48
C ILE A 142 15.49 2.03 -5.62
N ARG A 143 15.21 2.42 -6.88
CA ARG A 143 14.37 3.57 -7.20
C ARG A 143 12.90 3.19 -7.11
N VAL A 144 12.15 3.96 -6.32
CA VAL A 144 10.69 3.88 -6.20
C VAL A 144 10.11 5.18 -6.74
N TYR A 145 9.25 5.07 -7.73
CA TYR A 145 8.59 6.21 -8.36
C TYR A 145 7.34 6.62 -7.56
N SER A 146 7.21 7.93 -7.36
CA SER A 146 6.04 8.54 -6.74
C SER A 146 4.85 8.55 -7.70
N ASN A 147 3.65 8.49 -7.14
CA ASN A 147 2.38 8.55 -7.90
C ASN A 147 2.27 7.49 -9.01
N THR A 148 2.96 6.35 -8.86
CA THR A 148 2.90 5.21 -9.78
C THR A 148 2.48 3.94 -9.04
N GLY A 149 2.00 2.94 -9.80
CA GLY A 149 1.55 1.68 -9.23
C GLY A 149 2.71 0.88 -8.61
N ILE A 150 2.63 0.61 -7.31
CA ILE A 150 3.66 -0.13 -6.58
C ILE A 150 3.16 -1.46 -6.02
N SER A 151 1.92 -1.50 -5.59
CA SER A 151 1.30 -2.69 -5.00
C SER A 151 0.00 -3.03 -5.72
N GLN A 152 -0.44 -4.26 -5.60
CA GLN A 152 -1.71 -4.73 -6.13
C GLN A 152 -2.57 -5.23 -4.96
N ILE A 153 -3.85 -4.85 -4.95
CA ILE A 153 -4.83 -5.39 -4.02
C ILE A 153 -5.83 -6.29 -4.75
N LEU A 154 -6.04 -7.49 -4.24
CA LEU A 154 -7.13 -8.37 -4.62
C LEU A 154 -8.25 -8.23 -3.59
N PHE A 155 -9.48 -8.02 -4.05
CA PHE A 155 -10.65 -7.90 -3.18
C PHE A 155 -11.42 -9.21 -3.14
N PHE A 156 -11.83 -9.60 -1.94
CA PHE A 156 -12.62 -10.79 -1.67
C PHE A 156 -13.93 -10.38 -1.02
N GLN A 157 -15.03 -10.80 -1.61
CA GLN A 157 -16.36 -10.57 -1.04
C GLN A 157 -16.91 -11.86 -0.46
N GLY A 158 -17.44 -11.78 0.76
CA GLY A 158 -18.14 -12.82 1.48
C GLY A 158 -19.44 -12.31 2.10
N GLU A 159 -19.92 -13.02 3.11
CA GLU A 159 -20.98 -12.55 3.99
C GLU A 159 -20.44 -11.50 4.98
N ASN A 160 -21.33 -10.77 5.65
CA ASN A 160 -20.89 -9.84 6.70
C ASN A 160 -20.32 -10.64 7.87
N PRO A 161 -19.12 -10.27 8.36
CA PRO A 161 -18.59 -10.86 9.59
C PRO A 161 -19.42 -10.41 10.79
N GLU A 162 -19.39 -11.19 11.84
CA GLU A 162 -20.01 -10.82 13.13
C GLU A 162 -19.40 -9.51 13.67
N VAL A 163 -18.08 -9.39 13.61
CA VAL A 163 -17.33 -8.19 14.02
C VAL A 163 -16.43 -7.73 12.89
N SER A 164 -16.65 -6.52 12.38
CA SER A 164 -15.77 -5.86 11.39
C SER A 164 -14.72 -4.99 12.08
N TYR A 165 -13.75 -4.48 11.32
CA TYR A 165 -12.75 -3.55 11.85
C TYR A 165 -13.39 -2.30 12.49
N ALA A 166 -14.45 -1.78 11.89
CA ALA A 166 -15.16 -0.61 12.42
C ALA A 166 -15.85 -0.86 13.78
N ASP A 167 -16.09 -2.12 14.15
CA ASP A 167 -16.73 -2.50 15.42
C ASP A 167 -15.71 -2.75 16.52
N LYS A 168 -14.39 -2.80 16.22
CA LYS A 168 -13.32 -3.00 17.19
C LYS A 168 -13.12 -1.72 17.98
N ASN A 169 -13.60 -1.68 19.22
CA ASN A 169 -13.39 -0.57 20.15
C ASN A 169 -11.90 -0.40 20.45
N GLY A 170 -11.33 0.79 20.26
CA GLY A 170 -9.98 1.14 20.72
C GLY A 170 -8.85 1.04 19.70
N LYS A 171 -9.15 1.08 18.40
CA LYS A 171 -8.14 1.24 17.35
C LYS A 171 -8.41 2.46 16.49
#